data_3a1c3779224029f25f6c3cf5bfa4c660
#
_entry.id   3a1c3779224029f25f6c3cf5bfa4c660
#
_cell.length_a   1.000
_cell.length_b   1.000
_cell.length_c   1.000
_cell.angle_alpha   90.00
_cell.angle_beta   90.00
_cell.angle_gamma   90.00
#
_symmetry.space_group_name_H-M   'P 1'
#
loop_
_entity.id
_entity.type
_entity.pdbx_description
1 polymer ?
#
loop_
_entity_poly.entity_id
_entity_poly.type
_entity_poly.pdbx_seq_one_letter_code
_entity_poly.pdbx_strand_id
1 'polypeptide(L)'
;MTDPITPGIRAYIDSRRIADDYDRYFHYNELFRFDTQVLDRWMREPGRLLDLGCGTGRHLVHFAARGFEVTGVDLSEHMLAVARRKLAAERCSATLVQGDITQLGGLGLGRFDYAICMFSTLGMIYGAGNRLAFLRSIREHLDAGGLLASHVHNRWHNLYYADGREYLWSAFRRRLRGEPEAFQKDVDGYRGIRGISLYVFTASEIRRLLAAAGLALDELLYLNHRRNGVLRGLFRGLRANGFLLCARKPDGTA
;
A
#
# COMPACT_ATOMS: atom_id res chain seq x y z
N MET A 1 -18.05 4.78 -12.23
CA MET A 1 -16.65 4.72 -11.73
C MET A 1 -15.82 4.00 -12.77
N THR A 2 -14.58 4.40 -12.99
CA THR A 2 -13.64 3.69 -13.85
C THR A 2 -13.21 2.38 -13.18
N ASP A 3 -12.82 1.37 -13.98
CA ASP A 3 -12.27 0.11 -13.44
C ASP A 3 -11.02 0.43 -12.58
N PRO A 4 -10.98 0.06 -11.30
CA PRO A 4 -9.84 0.31 -10.42
C PRO A 4 -8.60 -0.50 -10.78
N ILE A 5 -8.74 -1.57 -11.59
CA ILE A 5 -7.70 -2.52 -11.94
C ILE A 5 -7.35 -2.37 -13.41
N THR A 6 -6.15 -1.86 -13.71
CA THR A 6 -5.67 -1.73 -15.09
C THR A 6 -5.31 -3.09 -15.70
N PRO A 7 -5.28 -3.22 -17.06
CA PRO A 7 -4.87 -4.48 -17.71
C PRO A 7 -3.47 -4.96 -17.29
N GLY A 8 -2.53 -4.04 -17.07
CA GLY A 8 -1.18 -4.39 -16.58
C GLY A 8 -1.19 -4.95 -15.16
N ILE A 9 -2.05 -4.43 -14.27
CA ILE A 9 -2.24 -4.97 -12.93
C ILE A 9 -2.89 -6.37 -13.01
N ARG A 10 -3.86 -6.59 -13.90
CA ARG A 10 -4.43 -7.94 -14.12
C ARG A 10 -3.35 -8.94 -14.56
N ALA A 11 -2.54 -8.59 -15.57
CA ALA A 11 -1.44 -9.45 -16.02
C ALA A 11 -0.41 -9.75 -14.92
N TYR A 12 -0.17 -8.79 -14.01
CA TYR A 12 0.67 -8.97 -12.82
C TYR A 12 0.06 -9.99 -11.85
N ILE A 13 -1.23 -9.85 -11.53
CA ILE A 13 -1.97 -10.72 -10.61
C ILE A 13 -2.00 -12.16 -11.10
N ASP A 14 -2.18 -12.37 -12.41
CA ASP A 14 -2.30 -13.69 -13.05
C ASP A 14 -0.94 -14.39 -13.25
N SER A 15 0.16 -13.71 -12.94
CA SER A 15 1.49 -14.25 -13.19
C SER A 15 2.02 -15.12 -12.04
N ARG A 16 1.88 -16.44 -12.16
CA ARG A 16 2.48 -17.40 -11.23
C ARG A 16 4.00 -17.21 -11.08
N ARG A 17 4.71 -16.96 -12.19
CA ARG A 17 6.17 -16.73 -12.17
C ARG A 17 6.55 -15.58 -11.27
N ILE A 18 5.75 -14.50 -11.27
CA ILE A 18 6.01 -13.34 -10.40
C ILE A 18 5.79 -13.73 -8.95
N ALA A 19 4.72 -14.43 -8.63
CA ALA A 19 4.43 -14.86 -7.27
C ALA A 19 5.53 -15.79 -6.71
N ASP A 20 5.96 -16.80 -7.46
CA ASP A 20 6.98 -17.76 -7.03
C ASP A 20 8.37 -17.13 -6.83
N ASP A 21 8.66 -16.02 -7.52
CA ASP A 21 9.96 -15.35 -7.48
C ASP A 21 9.94 -14.02 -6.69
N TYR A 22 8.81 -13.64 -6.14
CA TYR A 22 8.58 -12.31 -5.55
C TYR A 22 9.55 -11.99 -4.42
N ASP A 23 9.66 -12.87 -3.44
CA ASP A 23 10.50 -12.66 -2.27
C ASP A 23 11.99 -12.62 -2.64
N ARG A 24 12.43 -13.47 -3.56
CA ARG A 24 13.80 -13.47 -4.08
C ARG A 24 14.11 -12.18 -4.83
N TYR A 25 13.19 -11.69 -5.64
CA TYR A 25 13.35 -10.47 -6.40
C TYR A 25 13.50 -9.23 -5.50
N PHE A 26 12.78 -9.19 -4.38
CA PHE A 26 12.78 -8.07 -3.46
C PHE A 26 13.63 -8.28 -2.19
N HIS A 27 14.40 -9.36 -2.08
CA HIS A 27 15.16 -9.69 -0.87
C HIS A 27 16.14 -8.58 -0.44
N TYR A 28 16.67 -7.81 -1.41
CA TYR A 28 17.60 -6.69 -1.17
C TYR A 28 16.89 -5.38 -0.80
N ASN A 29 15.54 -5.38 -0.77
CA ASN A 29 14.79 -4.15 -0.54
C ASN A 29 14.79 -3.78 0.95
N GLU A 30 15.65 -2.81 1.30
CA GLU A 30 15.79 -2.33 2.68
C GLU A 30 14.47 -1.81 3.27
N LEU A 31 13.53 -1.37 2.42
CA LEU A 31 12.19 -0.98 2.86
C LEU A 31 11.49 -2.09 3.62
N PHE A 32 11.61 -3.34 3.18
CA PHE A 32 10.90 -4.47 3.80
C PHE A 32 11.30 -4.71 5.24
N ARG A 33 12.54 -4.41 5.58
CA ARG A 33 13.02 -4.47 6.96
C ARG A 33 12.59 -3.23 7.75
N PHE A 34 12.70 -2.07 7.13
CA PHE A 34 12.40 -0.80 7.79
C PHE A 34 10.91 -0.62 8.05
N ASP A 35 10.04 -0.96 7.09
CA ASP A 35 8.59 -0.83 7.27
C ASP A 35 8.09 -1.77 8.39
N THR A 36 8.61 -3.00 8.49
CA THR A 36 8.28 -3.91 9.57
C THR A 36 8.65 -3.31 10.94
N GLN A 37 9.85 -2.72 11.09
CA GLN A 37 10.25 -2.05 12.33
C GLN A 37 9.33 -0.86 12.68
N VAL A 38 8.87 -0.12 11.69
CA VAL A 38 7.93 0.99 11.90
C VAL A 38 6.55 0.48 12.30
N LEU A 39 6.07 -0.57 11.65
CA LEU A 39 4.79 -1.22 11.98
C LEU A 39 4.81 -1.77 13.41
N ASP A 40 5.92 -2.41 13.84
CA ASP A 40 6.10 -2.90 15.21
C ASP A 40 5.97 -1.78 16.25
N ARG A 41 6.46 -0.58 15.93
CA ARG A 41 6.34 0.59 16.79
C ARG A 41 4.90 1.11 16.88
N TRP A 42 4.14 1.05 15.77
CA TRP A 42 2.75 1.52 15.72
C TRP A 42 1.75 0.47 16.27
N MET A 43 2.03 -0.82 16.08
CA MET A 43 1.16 -1.96 16.44
C MET A 43 1.86 -2.77 17.53
N ARG A 44 1.82 -2.27 18.78
CA ARG A 44 2.57 -2.85 19.90
C ARG A 44 1.87 -4.05 20.50
N GLU A 45 0.55 -3.93 20.64
CA GLU A 45 -0.29 -4.94 21.28
C GLU A 45 -0.92 -5.84 20.21
N PRO A 46 -0.94 -7.16 20.42
CA PRO A 46 -1.69 -8.06 19.55
C PRO A 46 -3.16 -7.66 19.42
N GLY A 47 -3.71 -7.87 18.24
CA GLY A 47 -5.09 -7.56 17.90
C GLY A 47 -5.44 -8.16 16.54
N ARG A 48 -6.60 -7.82 16.02
CA ARG A 48 -7.05 -8.24 14.70
C ARG A 48 -6.44 -7.34 13.64
N LEU A 49 -5.65 -7.92 12.73
CA LEU A 49 -4.93 -7.21 11.68
C LEU A 49 -5.45 -7.61 10.30
N LEU A 50 -5.79 -6.63 9.48
CA LEU A 50 -6.15 -6.78 8.07
C LEU A 50 -4.99 -6.31 7.17
N ASP A 51 -4.43 -7.23 6.38
CA ASP A 51 -3.38 -6.92 5.38
C ASP A 51 -3.98 -6.87 3.97
N LEU A 52 -4.03 -5.68 3.39
CA LEU A 52 -4.67 -5.36 2.12
C LEU A 52 -3.67 -5.33 0.97
N GLY A 53 -3.76 -6.32 0.08
CA GLY A 53 -2.75 -6.63 -0.90
C GLY A 53 -1.57 -7.36 -0.24
N CYS A 54 -1.89 -8.41 0.52
CA CYS A 54 -0.92 -9.12 1.36
C CYS A 54 0.19 -9.85 0.59
N GLY A 55 0.01 -10.06 -0.72
CA GLY A 55 0.97 -10.70 -1.60
C GLY A 55 1.41 -12.07 -1.07
N THR A 56 2.71 -12.29 -1.02
CA THR A 56 3.33 -13.53 -0.50
C THR A 56 3.32 -13.67 1.01
N GLY A 57 2.59 -12.81 1.74
CA GLY A 57 2.31 -12.95 3.17
C GLY A 57 3.46 -12.56 4.11
N ARG A 58 4.36 -11.66 3.70
CA ARG A 58 5.50 -11.21 4.53
C ARG A 58 5.05 -10.67 5.89
N HIS A 59 4.07 -9.79 5.91
CA HIS A 59 3.53 -9.23 7.14
C HIS A 59 2.61 -10.21 7.87
N LEU A 60 1.90 -11.09 7.16
CA LEU A 60 1.06 -12.11 7.78
C LEU A 60 1.89 -13.02 8.69
N VAL A 61 3.01 -13.55 8.19
CA VAL A 61 3.92 -14.39 8.99
C VAL A 61 4.47 -13.61 10.19
N HIS A 62 4.96 -12.37 9.95
CA HIS A 62 5.55 -11.56 11.00
C HIS A 62 4.58 -11.28 12.16
N PHE A 63 3.36 -10.85 11.86
CA PHE A 63 2.38 -10.49 12.88
C PHE A 63 1.73 -11.72 13.51
N ALA A 64 1.47 -12.78 12.75
CA ALA A 64 0.97 -14.04 13.31
C ALA A 64 1.94 -14.62 14.35
N ALA A 65 3.26 -14.59 14.07
CA ALA A 65 4.28 -15.02 15.03
C ALA A 65 4.33 -14.16 16.30
N ARG A 66 3.79 -12.94 16.28
CA ARG A 66 3.65 -12.03 17.42
C ARG A 66 2.30 -12.14 18.12
N GLY A 67 1.46 -13.11 17.76
CA GLY A 67 0.16 -13.37 18.40
C GLY A 67 -1.00 -12.52 17.89
N PHE A 68 -0.85 -11.83 16.75
CA PHE A 68 -1.98 -11.14 16.11
C PHE A 68 -2.90 -12.15 15.41
N GLU A 69 -4.20 -11.87 15.40
CA GLU A 69 -5.17 -12.54 14.54
C GLU A 69 -5.13 -11.87 13.15
N VAL A 70 -4.53 -12.55 12.17
CA VAL A 70 -4.21 -11.92 10.88
C VAL A 70 -5.15 -12.39 9.80
N THR A 71 -5.70 -11.44 9.04
CA THR A 71 -6.45 -11.69 7.80
C THR A 71 -5.74 -11.01 6.65
N GLY A 72 -5.36 -11.77 5.62
CA GLY A 72 -4.77 -11.25 4.39
C GLY A 72 -5.74 -11.30 3.23
N VAL A 73 -5.86 -10.20 2.50
CA VAL A 73 -6.64 -10.11 1.26
C VAL A 73 -5.69 -9.83 0.10
N ASP A 74 -5.76 -10.64 -0.94
CA ASP A 74 -5.06 -10.40 -2.20
C ASP A 74 -5.91 -10.87 -3.38
N LEU A 75 -5.76 -10.22 -4.51
CA LEU A 75 -6.47 -10.59 -5.72
C LEU A 75 -5.85 -11.80 -6.41
N SER A 76 -4.53 -12.02 -6.21
CA SER A 76 -3.76 -13.09 -6.83
C SER A 76 -3.78 -14.37 -6.01
N GLU A 77 -4.48 -15.40 -6.50
CA GLU A 77 -4.41 -16.74 -5.90
C GLU A 77 -2.98 -17.30 -5.89
N HIS A 78 -2.16 -16.95 -6.87
CA HIS A 78 -0.75 -17.37 -6.90
C HIS A 78 0.05 -16.80 -5.74
N MET A 79 -0.18 -15.52 -5.38
CA MET A 79 0.43 -14.89 -4.21
C MET A 79 -0.07 -15.54 -2.91
N LEU A 80 -1.37 -15.77 -2.79
CA LEU A 80 -1.96 -16.45 -1.63
C LEU A 80 -1.45 -17.88 -1.46
N ALA A 81 -1.22 -18.61 -2.55
CA ALA A 81 -0.62 -19.94 -2.49
C ALA A 81 0.81 -19.90 -1.92
N VAL A 82 1.60 -18.87 -2.24
CA VAL A 82 2.93 -18.66 -1.62
C VAL A 82 2.77 -18.32 -0.14
N ALA A 83 1.85 -17.42 0.20
CA ALA A 83 1.59 -17.03 1.59
C ALA A 83 1.20 -18.24 2.45
N ARG A 84 0.31 -19.14 1.97
CA ARG A 84 -0.06 -20.39 2.67
C ARG A 84 1.15 -21.27 2.95
N ARG A 85 2.04 -21.46 1.96
CA ARG A 85 3.27 -22.26 2.14
C ARG A 85 4.18 -21.67 3.23
N LYS A 86 4.34 -20.34 3.23
CA LYS A 86 5.16 -19.63 4.23
C LYS A 86 4.57 -19.73 5.62
N LEU A 87 3.29 -19.50 5.78
CA LEU A 87 2.60 -19.64 7.06
C LEU A 87 2.74 -21.06 7.61
N ALA A 88 2.56 -22.08 6.76
CA ALA A 88 2.73 -23.49 7.17
C ALA A 88 4.19 -23.79 7.57
N ALA A 89 5.18 -23.29 6.83
CA ALA A 89 6.61 -23.48 7.15
C ALA A 89 6.99 -22.86 8.51
N GLU A 90 6.45 -21.69 8.82
CA GLU A 90 6.68 -20.96 10.08
C GLU A 90 5.72 -21.39 11.21
N ARG A 91 4.86 -22.39 10.96
CA ARG A 91 3.82 -22.86 11.91
C ARG A 91 2.90 -21.74 12.42
N CYS A 92 2.65 -20.76 11.58
CA CYS A 92 1.73 -19.66 11.82
C CYS A 92 0.39 -19.89 11.12
N SER A 93 -0.69 -19.28 11.65
CA SER A 93 -2.01 -19.29 11.03
C SER A 93 -2.44 -17.87 10.65
N ALA A 94 -3.13 -17.76 9.54
CA ALA A 94 -3.80 -16.53 9.10
C ALA A 94 -5.02 -16.90 8.23
N THR A 95 -6.04 -16.06 8.25
CA THR A 95 -7.14 -16.14 7.29
C THR A 95 -6.71 -15.54 5.98
N LEU A 96 -6.82 -16.28 4.86
CA LEU A 96 -6.48 -15.81 3.53
C LEU A 96 -7.72 -15.73 2.66
N VAL A 97 -7.99 -14.55 2.14
CA VAL A 97 -9.16 -14.25 1.32
C VAL A 97 -8.71 -13.81 -0.07
N GLN A 98 -9.11 -14.54 -1.10
CA GLN A 98 -8.98 -14.06 -2.46
C GLN A 98 -10.08 -13.04 -2.76
N GLY A 99 -9.71 -11.79 -3.03
CA GLY A 99 -10.71 -10.75 -3.26
C GLY A 99 -10.12 -9.42 -3.69
N ASP A 100 -10.99 -8.61 -4.28
CA ASP A 100 -10.67 -7.25 -4.67
C ASP A 100 -10.75 -6.32 -3.46
N ILE A 101 -9.60 -5.79 -3.05
CA ILE A 101 -9.52 -4.85 -1.92
C ILE A 101 -10.32 -3.57 -2.12
N THR A 102 -10.71 -3.23 -3.34
CA THR A 102 -11.60 -2.08 -3.61
C THR A 102 -13.06 -2.39 -3.32
N GLN A 103 -13.39 -3.65 -3.02
CA GLN A 103 -14.75 -4.14 -2.76
C GLN A 103 -14.86 -4.85 -1.39
N LEU A 104 -14.18 -4.36 -0.37
CA LEU A 104 -14.08 -4.99 0.96
C LEU A 104 -15.45 -5.33 1.58
N GLY A 105 -16.44 -4.48 1.39
CA GLY A 105 -17.80 -4.69 1.93
C GLY A 105 -18.47 -5.98 1.45
N GLY A 106 -18.06 -6.54 0.30
CA GLY A 106 -18.55 -7.80 -0.23
C GLY A 106 -17.81 -9.04 0.27
N LEU A 107 -16.73 -8.88 1.03
CA LEU A 107 -15.85 -9.98 1.44
C LEU A 107 -16.19 -10.60 2.81
N GLY A 108 -17.13 -10.01 3.56
CA GLY A 108 -17.56 -10.54 4.87
C GLY A 108 -16.48 -10.55 5.95
N LEU A 109 -15.57 -9.57 5.94
CA LEU A 109 -14.34 -9.59 6.75
C LEU A 109 -14.51 -9.24 8.24
N GLY A 110 -15.57 -8.58 8.63
CA GLY A 110 -15.74 -8.09 10.01
C GLY A 110 -14.97 -6.79 10.31
N ARG A 111 -14.54 -6.61 11.56
CA ARG A 111 -13.83 -5.41 12.03
C ARG A 111 -12.44 -5.75 12.55
N PHE A 112 -11.55 -4.76 12.55
CA PHE A 112 -10.13 -4.91 12.87
C PHE A 112 -9.63 -3.77 13.74
N ASP A 113 -8.65 -4.07 14.58
CA ASP A 113 -7.91 -3.09 15.36
C ASP A 113 -6.90 -2.36 14.47
N TYR A 114 -6.38 -3.09 13.47
CA TYR A 114 -5.34 -2.62 12.57
C TYR A 114 -5.64 -2.98 11.11
N ALA A 115 -5.30 -2.08 10.20
CA ALA A 115 -5.25 -2.36 8.78
C ALA A 115 -3.89 -1.92 8.21
N ILE A 116 -3.32 -2.71 7.32
CA ILE A 116 -2.11 -2.32 6.59
C ILE A 116 -2.35 -2.41 5.09
N CYS A 117 -1.75 -1.46 4.34
CA CYS A 117 -1.77 -1.43 2.88
C CYS A 117 -0.38 -0.98 2.41
N MET A 118 0.52 -1.96 2.25
CA MET A 118 1.94 -1.70 2.12
C MET A 118 2.42 -1.74 0.67
N PHE A 119 3.68 -1.37 0.46
CA PHE A 119 4.39 -1.41 -0.81
C PHE A 119 3.67 -0.72 -1.98
N SER A 120 2.98 0.40 -1.67
CA SER A 120 2.27 1.26 -2.64
C SER A 120 1.03 0.63 -3.31
N THR A 121 0.43 -0.37 -2.70
CA THR A 121 -0.83 -0.97 -3.17
C THR A 121 -1.93 0.09 -3.38
N LEU A 122 -2.03 1.09 -2.50
CA LEU A 122 -2.95 2.24 -2.69
C LEU A 122 -2.69 2.99 -4.01
N GLY A 123 -1.43 3.08 -4.45
CA GLY A 123 -1.07 3.72 -5.72
C GLY A 123 -1.44 2.88 -6.95
N MET A 124 -1.60 1.56 -6.81
CA MET A 124 -2.04 0.68 -7.87
C MET A 124 -3.53 0.82 -8.20
N ILE A 125 -4.33 1.33 -7.27
CA ILE A 125 -5.76 1.58 -7.49
C ILE A 125 -5.93 2.76 -8.45
N TYR A 126 -6.45 2.49 -9.64
CA TYR A 126 -6.67 3.52 -10.65
C TYR A 126 -7.90 4.36 -10.31
N GLY A 127 -7.78 5.68 -10.44
CA GLY A 127 -8.87 6.63 -10.22
C GLY A 127 -8.92 7.21 -8.80
N ALA A 128 -8.93 8.55 -8.71
CA ALA A 128 -8.98 9.27 -7.42
C ALA A 128 -10.22 8.90 -6.60
N GLY A 129 -11.38 8.73 -7.26
CA GLY A 129 -12.62 8.31 -6.62
C GLY A 129 -12.51 6.90 -6.03
N ASN A 130 -11.89 5.97 -6.74
CA ASN A 130 -11.69 4.59 -6.28
C ASN A 130 -10.74 4.55 -5.07
N ARG A 131 -9.64 5.33 -5.08
CA ARG A 131 -8.74 5.44 -3.93
C ARG A 131 -9.44 6.01 -2.68
N LEU A 132 -10.31 7.01 -2.87
CA LEU A 132 -11.09 7.56 -1.77
C LEU A 132 -12.11 6.54 -1.24
N ALA A 133 -12.83 5.86 -2.12
CA ALA A 133 -13.79 4.81 -1.75
C ALA A 133 -13.11 3.68 -0.99
N PHE A 134 -11.94 3.24 -1.45
CA PHE A 134 -11.13 2.24 -0.77
C PHE A 134 -10.75 2.64 0.67
N LEU A 135 -10.25 3.87 0.86
CA LEU A 135 -9.90 4.34 2.21
C LEU A 135 -11.13 4.48 3.13
N ARG A 136 -12.27 4.88 2.59
CA ARG A 136 -13.55 4.88 3.34
C ARG A 136 -13.96 3.48 3.74
N SER A 137 -13.83 2.51 2.84
CA SER A 137 -14.12 1.11 3.13
C SER A 137 -13.17 0.56 4.20
N ILE A 138 -11.87 0.88 4.18
CA ILE A 138 -10.95 0.53 5.27
C ILE A 138 -11.45 1.12 6.59
N ARG A 139 -11.83 2.41 6.61
CA ARG A 139 -12.36 3.06 7.82
C ARG A 139 -13.60 2.34 8.37
N GLU A 140 -14.47 1.84 7.50
CA GLU A 140 -15.65 1.07 7.91
C GLU A 140 -15.28 -0.25 8.57
N HIS A 141 -14.20 -0.91 8.13
CA HIS A 141 -13.70 -2.15 8.70
C HIS A 141 -12.77 -1.95 9.91
N LEU A 142 -12.38 -0.73 10.25
CA LEU A 142 -11.67 -0.45 11.49
C LEU A 142 -12.64 -0.25 12.66
N ASP A 143 -12.25 -0.71 13.83
CA ASP A 143 -12.89 -0.34 15.08
C ASP A 143 -12.64 1.13 15.42
N ALA A 144 -13.37 1.69 16.38
CA ALA A 144 -13.10 3.01 16.93
C ALA A 144 -11.67 3.05 17.49
N GLY A 145 -10.91 4.08 17.18
CA GLY A 145 -9.49 4.15 17.53
C GLY A 145 -8.56 3.27 16.68
N GLY A 146 -9.09 2.39 15.83
CA GLY A 146 -8.30 1.49 14.98
C GLY A 146 -7.37 2.21 14.02
N LEU A 147 -6.21 1.60 13.71
CA LEU A 147 -5.12 2.20 12.95
C LEU A 147 -5.04 1.65 11.52
N LEU A 148 -4.82 2.56 10.57
CA LEU A 148 -4.37 2.25 9.22
C LEU A 148 -2.89 2.63 9.07
N ALA A 149 -2.05 1.67 8.65
CA ALA A 149 -0.70 1.97 8.18
C ALA A 149 -0.58 1.73 6.68
N SER A 150 0.11 2.64 5.97
CA SER A 150 0.32 2.47 4.53
C SER A 150 1.65 3.04 4.06
N HIS A 151 2.16 2.47 2.96
CA HIS A 151 3.32 3.00 2.23
C HIS A 151 2.91 3.45 0.85
N VAL A 152 3.38 4.65 0.44
CA VAL A 152 3.17 5.18 -0.91
C VAL A 152 4.41 5.89 -1.45
N HIS A 153 4.56 5.90 -2.78
CA HIS A 153 5.66 6.59 -3.46
C HIS A 153 5.45 8.10 -3.53
N ASN A 154 6.56 8.84 -3.36
CA ASN A 154 6.56 10.29 -3.49
C ASN A 154 6.75 10.73 -4.94
N ARG A 155 5.85 11.60 -5.41
CA ARG A 155 5.92 12.23 -6.74
C ARG A 155 7.26 12.93 -6.99
N TRP A 156 7.74 13.68 -6.01
CA TRP A 156 8.93 14.51 -6.16
C TRP A 156 10.23 13.71 -6.22
N HIS A 157 10.22 12.44 -5.81
CA HIS A 157 11.38 11.57 -5.96
C HIS A 157 11.80 11.39 -7.42
N ASN A 158 10.89 11.56 -8.37
CA ASN A 158 11.18 11.53 -9.80
C ASN A 158 12.12 12.64 -10.26
N LEU A 159 12.31 13.72 -9.50
CA LEU A 159 13.28 14.76 -9.81
C LEU A 159 14.73 14.27 -9.81
N TYR A 160 15.05 13.18 -9.12
CA TYR A 160 16.40 12.62 -9.04
C TYR A 160 16.88 11.93 -10.32
N TYR A 161 15.98 11.60 -11.24
CA TYR A 161 16.27 10.81 -12.44
C TYR A 161 15.89 11.60 -13.70
N ALA A 162 16.62 11.38 -14.80
CA ALA A 162 16.35 12.07 -16.06
C ALA A 162 14.96 11.73 -16.61
N ASP A 163 14.66 10.43 -16.71
CA ASP A 163 13.35 9.89 -17.11
C ASP A 163 12.23 10.34 -16.16
N GLY A 164 12.52 10.43 -14.87
CA GLY A 164 11.59 10.93 -13.87
C GLY A 164 11.25 12.41 -14.05
N ARG A 165 12.19 13.25 -14.44
CA ARG A 165 11.92 14.67 -14.75
C ARG A 165 11.08 14.82 -16.03
N GLU A 166 11.36 14.01 -17.04
CA GLU A 166 10.57 13.97 -18.27
C GLU A 166 9.12 13.53 -17.97
N TYR A 167 8.96 12.46 -17.18
CA TYR A 167 7.66 12.04 -16.69
C TYR A 167 6.93 13.18 -15.99
N LEU A 168 7.55 13.89 -15.04
CA LEU A 168 6.94 14.99 -14.31
C LEU A 168 6.50 16.12 -15.25
N TRP A 169 7.35 16.50 -16.19
CA TRP A 169 7.00 17.51 -17.19
C TRP A 169 5.76 17.09 -18.00
N SER A 170 5.74 15.85 -18.48
CA SER A 170 4.58 15.29 -19.18
C SER A 170 3.33 15.27 -18.30
N ALA A 171 3.46 14.82 -17.04
CA ALA A 171 2.36 14.76 -16.07
C ALA A 171 1.77 16.14 -15.77
N PHE A 172 2.61 17.18 -15.62
CA PHE A 172 2.15 18.55 -15.42
C PHE A 172 1.41 19.08 -16.65
N ARG A 173 1.90 18.80 -17.86
CA ARG A 173 1.20 19.17 -19.11
C ARG A 173 -0.16 18.49 -19.21
N ARG A 174 -0.25 17.19 -18.87
CA ARG A 174 -1.53 16.46 -18.79
C ARG A 174 -2.46 17.10 -17.77
N ARG A 175 -1.96 17.46 -16.60
CA ARG A 175 -2.72 18.11 -15.54
C ARG A 175 -3.28 19.46 -15.98
N LEU A 176 -2.51 20.27 -16.71
CA LEU A 176 -2.96 21.55 -17.26
C LEU A 176 -4.05 21.39 -18.32
N ARG A 177 -4.08 20.25 -19.02
CA ARG A 177 -5.16 19.90 -19.98
C ARG A 177 -6.39 19.33 -19.29
N GLY A 178 -6.39 19.24 -17.96
CA GLY A 178 -7.51 18.68 -17.21
C GLY A 178 -7.60 17.15 -17.28
N GLU A 179 -6.56 16.45 -17.76
CA GLU A 179 -6.58 15.00 -17.85
C GLU A 179 -6.69 14.39 -16.44
N PRO A 180 -7.64 13.46 -16.22
CA PRO A 180 -7.72 12.71 -14.97
C PRO A 180 -6.46 11.85 -14.80
N GLU A 181 -6.08 11.59 -13.55
CA GLU A 181 -4.94 10.70 -13.24
C GLU A 181 -3.60 11.13 -13.88
N ALA A 182 -3.40 12.42 -14.11
CA ALA A 182 -2.20 12.96 -14.75
C ALA A 182 -0.87 12.51 -14.10
N PHE A 183 -0.90 12.17 -12.80
CA PHE A 183 0.25 11.68 -12.04
C PHE A 183 0.29 10.15 -11.86
N GLN A 184 -0.48 9.42 -12.67
CA GLN A 184 -0.28 7.99 -12.84
C GLN A 184 1.02 7.80 -13.62
N LYS A 185 1.94 7.00 -13.06
CA LYS A 185 3.24 6.68 -13.64
C LYS A 185 3.26 5.23 -14.09
N ASP A 186 3.55 5.00 -15.36
CA ASP A 186 3.76 3.65 -15.85
C ASP A 186 5.10 3.12 -15.34
N VAL A 187 5.10 1.88 -14.90
CA VAL A 187 6.28 1.13 -14.52
C VAL A 187 6.61 0.21 -15.69
N ASP A 188 7.24 0.80 -16.72
CA ASP A 188 7.54 0.09 -17.96
C ASP A 188 8.45 -1.10 -17.73
N GLY A 189 8.07 -2.24 -18.32
CA GLY A 189 8.89 -3.42 -18.34
C GLY A 189 9.09 -4.11 -16.98
N TYR A 190 8.27 -3.81 -15.96
CA TYR A 190 8.35 -4.51 -14.69
C TYR A 190 8.19 -6.02 -14.91
N ARG A 191 9.30 -6.76 -14.82
CA ARG A 191 9.38 -8.21 -15.00
C ARG A 191 8.76 -8.70 -16.32
N GLY A 192 8.81 -7.88 -17.37
CA GLY A 192 8.25 -8.18 -18.69
C GLY A 192 6.76 -7.87 -18.85
N ILE A 193 6.11 -7.33 -17.84
CA ILE A 193 4.72 -6.86 -17.91
C ILE A 193 4.72 -5.37 -18.28
N ARG A 194 3.88 -5.00 -19.25
CA ARG A 194 3.64 -3.62 -19.66
C ARG A 194 2.32 -3.12 -19.05
N GLY A 195 2.23 -1.81 -18.82
CA GLY A 195 0.99 -1.18 -18.37
C GLY A 195 0.70 -1.35 -16.87
N ILE A 196 1.71 -1.78 -16.08
CA ILE A 196 1.63 -1.60 -14.63
C ILE A 196 1.84 -0.13 -14.35
N SER A 197 0.90 0.49 -13.70
CA SER A 197 0.98 1.90 -13.36
C SER A 197 0.73 2.15 -11.89
N LEU A 198 1.39 3.19 -11.36
CA LEU A 198 1.29 3.59 -9.96
C LEU A 198 0.97 5.09 -9.89
N TYR A 199 -0.01 5.46 -9.10
CA TYR A 199 -0.18 6.86 -8.72
C TYR A 199 0.87 7.25 -7.70
N VAL A 200 1.58 8.34 -7.99
CA VAL A 200 2.60 8.89 -7.07
C VAL A 200 2.04 10.12 -6.37
N PHE A 201 2.20 10.16 -5.05
CA PHE A 201 1.56 11.12 -4.17
C PHE A 201 2.48 12.28 -3.78
N THR A 202 1.88 13.37 -3.35
CA THR A 202 2.55 14.37 -2.49
C THR A 202 2.05 14.22 -1.05
N ALA A 203 2.81 14.72 -0.07
CA ALA A 203 2.38 14.71 1.32
C ALA A 203 1.06 15.44 1.55
N SER A 204 0.81 16.53 0.82
CA SER A 204 -0.45 17.29 0.92
C SER A 204 -1.64 16.53 0.33
N GLU A 205 -1.45 15.76 -0.75
CA GLU A 205 -2.50 14.90 -1.31
C GLU A 205 -2.88 13.79 -0.34
N ILE A 206 -1.88 13.13 0.28
CA ILE A 206 -2.13 12.10 1.29
C ILE A 206 -2.98 12.66 2.43
N ARG A 207 -2.59 13.82 2.99
CA ARG A 207 -3.34 14.48 4.08
C ARG A 207 -4.79 14.76 3.68
N ARG A 208 -5.01 15.33 2.50
CA ARG A 208 -6.36 15.61 2.00
C ARG A 208 -7.16 14.34 1.77
N LEU A 209 -6.54 13.31 1.21
CA LEU A 209 -7.20 12.04 0.90
C LEU A 209 -7.65 11.31 2.17
N LEU A 210 -6.79 11.26 3.19
CA LEU A 210 -7.12 10.68 4.50
C LEU A 210 -8.25 11.46 5.19
N ALA A 211 -8.14 12.79 5.22
CA ALA A 211 -9.19 13.65 5.79
C ALA A 211 -10.54 13.46 5.09
N ALA A 212 -10.55 13.38 3.74
CA ALA A 212 -11.76 13.13 2.95
C ALA A 212 -12.34 11.72 3.17
N ALA A 213 -11.51 10.76 3.59
CA ALA A 213 -11.93 9.43 4.00
C ALA A 213 -12.40 9.36 5.47
N GLY A 214 -12.26 10.45 6.24
CA GLY A 214 -12.59 10.48 7.67
C GLY A 214 -11.57 9.76 8.54
N LEU A 215 -10.30 9.72 8.11
CA LEU A 215 -9.17 9.17 8.86
C LEU A 215 -8.27 10.32 9.35
N ALA A 216 -7.94 10.31 10.64
CA ALA A 216 -7.02 11.27 11.25
C ALA A 216 -5.57 10.80 11.06
N LEU A 217 -4.73 11.62 10.45
CA LEU A 217 -3.32 11.30 10.26
C LEU A 217 -2.55 11.53 11.57
N ASP A 218 -2.07 10.44 12.18
CA ASP A 218 -1.25 10.48 13.40
C ASP A 218 0.22 10.77 13.08
N GLU A 219 0.79 10.06 12.10
CA GLU A 219 2.19 10.23 11.73
C GLU A 219 2.41 10.08 10.22
N LEU A 220 3.32 10.89 9.67
CA LEU A 220 3.79 10.80 8.28
C LEU A 220 5.31 10.83 8.26
N LEU A 221 5.91 9.68 7.98
CA LEU A 221 7.35 9.49 7.86
C LEU A 221 7.79 9.69 6.41
N TYR A 222 8.83 10.47 6.23
CA TYR A 222 9.46 10.77 4.94
C TYR A 222 10.65 9.84 4.75
N LEU A 223 10.56 8.87 3.85
CA LEU A 223 11.60 7.86 3.64
C LEU A 223 12.83 8.45 2.95
N ASN A 224 14.02 8.09 3.43
CA ASN A 224 15.26 8.42 2.75
C ASN A 224 15.37 7.70 1.38
N HIS A 225 16.39 8.03 0.59
CA HIS A 225 16.59 7.47 -0.75
C HIS A 225 16.72 5.92 -0.72
N ARG A 226 17.41 5.37 0.28
CA ARG A 226 17.58 3.92 0.47
C ARG A 226 16.37 3.22 1.08
N ARG A 227 15.39 3.99 1.56
CA ARG A 227 14.16 3.50 2.22
C ARG A 227 14.40 2.70 3.52
N ASN A 228 15.51 2.96 4.19
CA ASN A 228 15.91 2.32 5.45
C ASN A 228 15.94 3.28 6.65
N GLY A 229 15.35 4.45 6.50
CA GLY A 229 15.31 5.46 7.55
C GLY A 229 14.47 6.68 7.16
N VAL A 230 14.32 7.60 8.11
CA VAL A 230 13.48 8.79 8.00
C VAL A 230 14.31 10.02 7.67
N LEU A 231 13.88 10.78 6.66
CA LEU A 231 14.39 12.11 6.38
C LEU A 231 13.80 13.15 7.34
N ARG A 232 14.67 14.00 7.89
CA ARG A 232 14.31 15.16 8.70
C ARG A 232 14.73 16.47 8.00
N GLY A 233 14.28 17.59 8.53
CA GLY A 233 14.66 18.94 8.08
C GLY A 233 13.82 19.51 6.95
N LEU A 234 14.26 20.68 6.47
CA LEU A 234 13.62 21.41 5.36
C LEU A 234 13.69 20.59 4.05
N PHE A 235 12.70 20.81 3.19
CA PHE A 235 12.61 20.15 1.88
C PHE A 235 12.50 18.62 1.90
N ARG A 236 12.27 17.99 3.08
CA ARG A 236 12.07 16.53 3.17
C ARG A 236 11.00 16.03 2.21
N GLY A 237 9.93 16.82 1.98
CA GLY A 237 8.86 16.49 1.05
C GLY A 237 9.31 16.36 -0.41
N LEU A 238 10.32 17.15 -0.83
CA LEU A 238 10.92 17.05 -2.16
C LEU A 238 11.93 15.90 -2.26
N ARG A 239 12.61 15.60 -1.15
CA ARG A 239 13.75 14.67 -1.11
C ARG A 239 13.37 13.23 -0.78
N ALA A 240 12.21 13.01 -0.16
CA ALA A 240 11.78 11.69 0.23
C ALA A 240 11.56 10.76 -0.97
N ASN A 241 11.93 9.48 -0.83
CA ASN A 241 11.61 8.43 -1.79
C ASN A 241 10.11 8.13 -1.78
N GLY A 242 9.54 8.02 -0.60
CA GLY A 242 8.14 7.70 -0.36
C GLY A 242 7.73 8.12 1.03
N PHE A 243 6.57 7.69 1.42
CA PHE A 243 5.99 7.97 2.73
C PHE A 243 5.50 6.68 3.38
N LEU A 244 5.79 6.53 4.68
CA LEU A 244 5.04 5.64 5.57
C LEU A 244 4.10 6.51 6.39
N LEU A 245 2.85 6.14 6.45
CA LEU A 245 1.82 6.88 7.17
C LEU A 245 1.11 5.96 8.17
N CYS A 246 0.73 6.54 9.31
CA CYS A 246 -0.18 5.98 10.28
C CYS A 246 -1.36 6.93 10.43
N ALA A 247 -2.57 6.42 10.26
CA ALA A 247 -3.80 7.18 10.42
C ALA A 247 -4.78 6.38 11.28
N ARG A 248 -5.63 7.10 12.02
CA ARG A 248 -6.57 6.53 12.97
C ARG A 248 -8.00 6.78 12.52
N LYS A 249 -8.87 5.79 12.72
CA LYS A 249 -10.30 6.03 12.75
C LYS A 249 -10.62 6.78 14.04
N PRO A 250 -11.13 8.02 13.99
CA PRO A 250 -11.51 8.74 15.20
C PRO A 250 -12.53 7.93 16.03
N ASP A 251 -12.40 8.02 17.34
CA ASP A 251 -13.46 7.56 18.23
C ASP A 251 -14.72 8.33 17.87
N GLY A 252 -15.83 7.62 17.65
CA GLY A 252 -17.07 8.29 17.32
C GLY A 252 -17.40 9.27 18.44
N THR A 253 -17.37 10.55 18.14
CA THR A 253 -18.09 11.51 19.00
C THR A 253 -19.55 11.11 18.95
N ALA A 254 -20.06 10.72 20.10
CA ALA A 254 -21.46 10.43 20.33
C ALA A 254 -22.34 11.63 19.91
#